data_9528147de49d9954d2fef94d3af130fd
#
_entry.id   9528147de49d9954d2fef94d3af130fd
#
_cell.length_a   1.000
_cell.length_b   1.000
_cell.length_c   1.000
_cell.angle_alpha   90.00
_cell.angle_beta   90.00
_cell.angle_gamma   90.00
#
_symmetry.space_group_name_H-M   'P 1'
#
loop_
_entity.id
_entity.type
_entity.pdbx_description
1 polymer ?
#
loop_
_entity_poly.entity_id
_entity_poly.type
_entity_poly.pdbx_seq_one_letter_code
_entity_poly.pdbx_strand_id
1 'polypeptide(L)'
;MLESANNGWELQLWTEPSYSGGGYTYLMKFKEGKVTVASDLVDADKVATSSYDITKDMGPVLTVNTYNEIFHSLANPSLSDDNGKGQDYEFMIQRVTNDSIFLEGKKFHNKMVMTRLKDNINWQNYISAMKNVADNVKVTYKYIAGQDTTLVNLSSARRARFTIKDSVVTVPFCYTESGIELQKPVTIANKQVKTMAYNIDNLTFTGSNSGATDVVFTTDFMRYADYEGTYNFEYQDGSIRVKMVPAGDGKTYWLEGLSSDFKLTFTYNKKTGTLTWGPEKVFTDANNRSIWMCSWDAADTKQVFKFDVLGFVVNKDFTKPGVFLTFTSLYAGYINLDSMILMEYNGSKKVGKSTTVLVNGSAEIAMIKGMTKI
;
A
#
# COMPACT_ATOMS: atom_id res chain seq x y z
N MET A 1 8.19 -9.07 37.33
CA MET A 1 7.58 -7.93 36.62
C MET A 1 7.00 -8.37 35.26
N LEU A 2 7.77 -8.99 34.37
CA LEU A 2 7.27 -9.46 33.07
C LEU A 2 6.00 -10.32 33.21
N GLU A 3 6.02 -11.27 34.13
CA GLU A 3 4.89 -12.19 34.40
C GLU A 3 3.73 -11.57 35.21
N SER A 4 3.89 -10.31 35.71
CA SER A 4 2.82 -9.65 36.48
C SER A 4 1.69 -9.07 35.60
N ALA A 5 1.86 -9.04 34.28
CA ALA A 5 0.82 -8.60 33.35
C ALA A 5 -0.06 -9.81 32.97
N ASN A 6 -1.27 -9.90 33.52
CA ASN A 6 -2.18 -11.03 33.29
C ASN A 6 -2.46 -11.23 31.79
N ASN A 7 -2.61 -10.15 31.05
CA ASN A 7 -2.86 -10.17 29.60
C ASN A 7 -1.61 -9.89 28.76
N GLY A 8 -0.44 -9.73 29.40
CA GLY A 8 0.83 -9.48 28.70
C GLY A 8 1.09 -8.01 28.40
N TRP A 9 1.94 -7.79 27.43
CA TRP A 9 2.54 -6.50 27.08
C TRP A 9 2.42 -6.26 25.57
N GLU A 10 2.28 -5.02 25.17
CA GLU A 10 2.47 -4.55 23.80
C GLU A 10 3.89 -4.00 23.66
N LEU A 11 4.66 -4.54 22.74
CA LEU A 11 5.97 -4.03 22.33
C LEU A 11 5.85 -3.34 20.98
N GLN A 12 6.16 -2.04 20.91
CA GLN A 12 6.42 -1.35 19.67
C GLN A 12 7.91 -1.48 19.35
N LEU A 13 8.21 -2.35 18.39
CA LEU A 13 9.57 -2.67 17.96
C LEU A 13 9.93 -1.87 16.73
N TRP A 14 11.09 -1.21 16.76
CA TRP A 14 11.63 -0.42 15.69
C TRP A 14 12.88 -1.09 15.12
N THR A 15 12.92 -1.22 13.80
CA THR A 15 13.98 -1.94 13.10
C THR A 15 15.04 -1.01 12.54
N GLU A 16 16.22 -1.55 12.26
CA GLU A 16 17.43 -0.92 11.72
C GLU A 16 18.02 0.21 12.58
N PRO A 17 19.33 0.53 12.40
CA PRO A 17 19.98 1.57 13.18
C PRO A 17 19.28 2.93 13.05
N SER A 18 19.21 3.66 14.16
CA SER A 18 18.61 5.00 14.22
C SER A 18 17.15 5.04 13.77
N TYR A 19 16.41 3.95 13.97
CA TYR A 19 15.01 3.81 13.58
C TYR A 19 14.78 3.96 12.06
N SER A 20 15.75 3.60 11.22
CA SER A 20 15.65 3.81 9.77
C SER A 20 14.73 2.81 9.06
N GLY A 21 14.43 1.68 9.70
CA GLY A 21 13.43 0.71 9.23
C GLY A 21 12.00 1.06 9.58
N GLY A 22 11.13 0.08 9.61
CA GLY A 22 9.72 0.21 9.99
C GLY A 22 9.49 -0.01 11.49
N GLY A 23 8.24 0.21 11.91
CA GLY A 23 7.74 -0.12 13.23
C GLY A 23 6.78 -1.32 13.20
N TYR A 24 6.88 -2.19 14.20
CA TYR A 24 6.09 -3.42 14.27
C TYR A 24 5.56 -3.64 15.67
N THR A 25 4.33 -4.10 15.78
CA THR A 25 3.68 -4.32 17.06
C THR A 25 3.66 -5.81 17.38
N TYR A 26 4.14 -6.14 18.57
CA TYR A 26 4.09 -7.48 19.15
C TYR A 26 3.30 -7.47 20.45
N LEU A 27 2.40 -8.42 20.61
CA LEU A 27 1.77 -8.74 21.89
C LEU A 27 2.54 -9.91 22.50
N MET A 28 3.01 -9.75 23.76
CA MET A 28 3.92 -10.68 24.40
C MET A 28 3.42 -11.02 25.81
N LYS A 29 3.16 -12.30 26.08
CA LYS A 29 2.77 -12.78 27.41
C LYS A 29 3.83 -13.71 27.97
N PHE A 30 4.37 -13.35 29.13
CA PHE A 30 5.42 -14.09 29.82
C PHE A 30 4.83 -14.93 30.94
N LYS A 31 5.19 -16.21 30.98
CA LYS A 31 4.76 -17.14 32.04
C LYS A 31 5.73 -18.32 32.14
N GLU A 32 6.23 -18.61 33.34
CA GLU A 32 7.04 -19.81 33.64
C GLU A 32 8.20 -20.03 32.66
N GLY A 33 8.98 -18.98 32.38
CA GLY A 33 10.12 -19.04 31.43
C GLY A 33 9.72 -19.15 29.98
N LYS A 34 8.46 -19.00 29.64
CA LYS A 34 7.95 -18.99 28.26
C LYS A 34 7.37 -17.63 27.90
N VAL A 35 7.52 -17.27 26.63
CA VAL A 35 6.87 -16.10 26.04
C VAL A 35 5.98 -16.52 24.87
N THR A 36 4.72 -16.18 24.95
CA THR A 36 3.76 -16.33 23.85
C THR A 36 3.66 -15.00 23.11
N VAL A 37 3.76 -15.03 21.79
CA VAL A 37 3.85 -13.85 20.93
C VAL A 37 2.75 -13.91 19.87
N ALA A 38 2.10 -12.76 19.63
CA ALA A 38 1.28 -12.48 18.45
C ALA A 38 1.77 -11.18 17.81
N SER A 39 1.49 -10.98 16.51
CA SER A 39 1.89 -9.78 15.78
C SER A 39 0.98 -9.55 14.57
N ASP A 40 0.89 -8.32 14.12
CA ASP A 40 0.22 -7.93 12.87
C ASP A 40 0.98 -8.37 11.60
N LEU A 41 2.13 -9.03 11.75
CA LEU A 41 2.90 -9.64 10.66
C LEU A 41 2.32 -10.96 10.16
N VAL A 42 1.49 -11.62 10.97
CA VAL A 42 0.88 -12.92 10.69
C VAL A 42 -0.63 -12.88 10.84
N ASP A 43 -1.32 -14.00 10.65
CA ASP A 43 -2.77 -14.06 10.86
C ASP A 43 -3.12 -13.74 12.31
N ALA A 44 -4.26 -13.09 12.50
CA ALA A 44 -4.62 -12.52 13.81
C ALA A 44 -4.86 -13.56 14.91
N ASP A 45 -5.18 -14.79 14.55
CA ASP A 45 -5.34 -15.94 15.45
C ASP A 45 -4.04 -16.71 15.70
N LYS A 46 -2.97 -16.39 14.94
CA LYS A 46 -1.69 -17.08 15.05
C LYS A 46 -0.90 -16.56 16.24
N VAL A 47 -0.47 -17.50 17.10
CA VAL A 47 0.46 -17.26 18.20
C VAL A 47 1.62 -18.24 18.15
N ALA A 48 2.80 -17.83 18.61
CA ALA A 48 3.96 -18.71 18.76
C ALA A 48 4.53 -18.59 20.17
N THR A 49 4.94 -19.71 20.76
CA THR A 49 5.52 -19.75 22.11
C THR A 49 6.95 -20.27 22.07
N SER A 50 7.84 -19.55 22.74
CA SER A 50 9.26 -19.91 22.88
C SER A 50 9.74 -19.68 24.31
N SER A 51 11.00 -19.99 24.59
CA SER A 51 11.60 -19.64 25.88
C SER A 51 12.08 -18.20 25.90
N TYR A 52 12.06 -17.56 27.06
CA TYR A 52 12.73 -16.30 27.31
C TYR A 52 13.64 -16.43 28.53
N ASP A 53 14.61 -15.55 28.64
CA ASP A 53 15.51 -15.47 29.79
C ASP A 53 15.83 -14.02 30.14
N ILE A 54 16.21 -13.79 31.39
CA ILE A 54 16.80 -12.54 31.86
C ILE A 54 18.24 -12.82 32.24
N THR A 55 19.14 -12.47 31.37
CA THR A 55 20.59 -12.62 31.62
C THR A 55 21.18 -11.36 32.23
N LYS A 56 22.37 -11.48 32.83
CA LYS A 56 23.10 -10.35 33.39
C LYS A 56 24.32 -10.06 32.49
N ASP A 57 24.20 -9.01 31.68
CA ASP A 57 25.27 -8.53 30.82
C ASP A 57 25.22 -7.00 30.79
N MET A 58 26.13 -6.33 31.53
CA MET A 58 26.11 -4.86 31.77
C MET A 58 24.75 -4.31 32.23
N GLY A 59 23.97 -5.15 32.86
CA GLY A 59 22.59 -4.90 33.31
C GLY A 59 21.68 -6.09 32.98
N PRO A 60 20.40 -6.02 33.33
CA PRO A 60 19.43 -7.07 32.97
C PRO A 60 19.10 -7.01 31.46
N VAL A 61 19.27 -8.12 30.78
CA VAL A 61 18.98 -8.27 29.34
C VAL A 61 17.85 -9.29 29.17
N LEU A 62 16.73 -8.85 28.59
CA LEU A 62 15.68 -9.73 28.14
C LEU A 62 16.05 -10.36 26.80
N THR A 63 16.06 -11.67 26.73
CA THR A 63 16.38 -12.45 25.52
C THR A 63 15.24 -13.42 25.22
N VAL A 64 14.78 -13.47 23.98
CA VAL A 64 13.93 -14.55 23.48
C VAL A 64 14.85 -15.66 22.98
N ASN A 65 15.05 -16.71 23.80
CA ASN A 65 16.17 -17.66 23.65
C ASN A 65 15.99 -18.69 22.56
N THR A 66 14.80 -19.25 22.37
CA THR A 66 14.54 -20.23 21.34
C THR A 66 13.84 -19.55 20.18
N TYR A 67 14.08 -20.09 18.97
CA TYR A 67 13.46 -19.53 17.78
C TYR A 67 11.95 -19.46 17.93
N ASN A 68 11.42 -18.27 17.74
CA ASN A 68 9.99 -17.95 17.67
C ASN A 68 9.68 -17.45 16.28
N GLU A 69 8.91 -18.21 15.52
CA GLU A 69 8.64 -17.92 14.10
C GLU A 69 7.96 -16.56 13.85
N ILE A 70 7.24 -16.02 14.84
CA ILE A 70 6.63 -14.69 14.76
C ILE A 70 7.65 -13.65 15.16
N PHE A 71 8.27 -13.80 16.34
CA PHE A 71 9.14 -12.76 16.89
C PHE A 71 10.42 -12.57 16.08
N HIS A 72 11.07 -13.67 15.65
CA HIS A 72 12.32 -13.59 14.90
C HIS A 72 12.15 -13.39 13.39
N SER A 73 10.91 -13.31 12.90
CA SER A 73 10.63 -13.23 11.45
C SER A 73 11.36 -12.08 10.73
N LEU A 74 11.52 -10.94 11.41
CA LEU A 74 12.20 -9.77 10.86
C LEU A 74 13.73 -9.81 11.07
N ALA A 75 14.24 -10.71 11.91
CA ALA A 75 15.66 -10.93 12.10
C ALA A 75 16.23 -12.00 11.14
N ASN A 76 15.36 -12.77 10.47
CA ASN A 76 15.79 -13.83 9.57
C ASN A 76 16.53 -13.26 8.36
N PRO A 77 17.74 -13.74 8.06
CA PRO A 77 18.45 -13.38 6.84
C PRO A 77 17.66 -13.73 5.58
N SER A 78 17.87 -12.98 4.54
CA SER A 78 17.35 -13.24 3.19
C SER A 78 18.49 -13.18 2.17
N LEU A 79 18.23 -13.64 0.94
CA LEU A 79 19.21 -13.58 -0.16
C LEU A 79 19.67 -12.14 -0.48
N SER A 80 18.88 -11.15 -0.14
CA SER A 80 19.18 -9.72 -0.39
C SER A 80 19.64 -8.97 0.85
N ASP A 81 19.57 -9.59 2.03
CA ASP A 81 19.86 -8.92 3.30
C ASP A 81 20.26 -9.92 4.39
N ASP A 82 21.55 -9.97 4.70
CA ASP A 82 22.13 -10.88 5.69
C ASP A 82 21.68 -10.58 7.14
N ASN A 83 21.16 -9.37 7.40
CA ASN A 83 20.66 -8.96 8.70
C ASN A 83 19.11 -8.99 8.80
N GLY A 84 18.43 -9.52 7.80
CA GLY A 84 16.99 -9.46 7.69
C GLY A 84 16.50 -8.02 7.65
N LYS A 85 15.45 -7.70 8.40
CA LYS A 85 14.92 -6.33 8.52
C LYS A 85 15.53 -5.52 9.67
N GLY A 86 16.71 -5.94 10.18
CA GLY A 86 17.41 -5.21 11.25
C GLY A 86 16.64 -5.20 12.58
N GLN A 87 16.12 -6.35 12.99
CA GLN A 87 15.43 -6.52 14.27
C GLN A 87 16.42 -6.93 15.37
N ASP A 88 16.28 -6.30 16.56
CA ASP A 88 16.86 -6.81 17.81
C ASP A 88 15.96 -7.91 18.41
N TYR A 89 16.55 -8.90 19.05
CA TYR A 89 15.89 -9.95 19.83
C TYR A 89 16.49 -10.11 21.23
N GLU A 90 17.48 -9.27 21.58
CA GLU A 90 18.04 -9.08 22.91
C GLU A 90 17.88 -7.61 23.31
N PHE A 91 17.35 -7.35 24.51
CA PHE A 91 17.02 -6.01 24.93
C PHE A 91 17.57 -5.72 26.34
N MET A 92 18.38 -4.69 26.47
CA MET A 92 18.77 -4.14 27.75
C MET A 92 17.55 -3.48 28.42
N ILE A 93 17.23 -3.89 29.62
CA ILE A 93 16.13 -3.29 30.41
C ILE A 93 16.68 -2.04 31.09
N GLN A 94 16.26 -0.88 30.61
CA GLN A 94 16.73 0.41 31.10
C GLN A 94 15.95 0.89 32.34
N ARG A 95 14.66 0.69 32.35
CA ARG A 95 13.75 1.11 33.44
C ARG A 95 12.48 0.30 33.44
N VAL A 96 11.90 0.11 34.62
CA VAL A 96 10.65 -0.60 34.82
C VAL A 96 9.71 0.26 35.68
N THR A 97 8.45 0.34 35.27
CA THR A 97 7.33 0.90 36.04
C THR A 97 6.20 -0.12 36.09
N ASN A 98 5.09 0.17 36.80
CA ASN A 98 3.95 -0.74 36.85
C ASN A 98 3.36 -1.05 35.48
N ASP A 99 3.37 -0.06 34.58
CA ASP A 99 2.66 -0.12 33.29
C ASP A 99 3.60 -0.09 32.06
N SER A 100 4.93 0.04 32.28
CA SER A 100 5.86 0.13 31.17
C SER A 100 7.23 -0.47 31.52
N ILE A 101 7.85 -1.09 30.52
CA ILE A 101 9.23 -1.55 30.54
C ILE A 101 9.97 -0.87 29.39
N PHE A 102 10.99 -0.07 29.74
CA PHE A 102 11.79 0.65 28.77
C PHE A 102 12.98 -0.20 28.40
N LEU A 103 13.13 -0.44 27.10
CA LEU A 103 14.11 -1.35 26.52
C LEU A 103 15.03 -0.59 25.57
N GLU A 104 16.23 -1.11 25.42
CA GLU A 104 17.15 -0.73 24.35
C GLU A 104 17.68 -1.99 23.67
N GLY A 105 17.56 -2.05 22.33
CA GLY A 105 18.07 -3.16 21.57
C GLY A 105 19.58 -3.30 21.71
N LYS A 106 20.09 -4.51 21.87
CA LYS A 106 21.52 -4.74 22.13
C LYS A 106 22.38 -4.53 20.87
N LYS A 107 21.85 -4.82 19.68
CA LYS A 107 22.59 -4.72 18.42
C LYS A 107 22.44 -3.35 17.77
N PHE A 108 21.24 -2.82 17.70
CA PHE A 108 20.94 -1.58 16.96
C PHE A 108 20.72 -0.35 17.85
N HIS A 109 20.69 -0.53 19.16
CA HIS A 109 20.55 0.52 20.19
C HIS A 109 19.26 1.37 20.06
N ASN A 110 18.26 0.86 19.39
CA ASN A 110 16.95 1.52 19.31
C ASN A 110 16.23 1.40 20.68
N LYS A 111 15.71 2.53 21.16
CA LYS A 111 14.91 2.57 22.38
C LYS A 111 13.47 2.17 22.08
N MET A 112 12.91 1.33 22.92
CA MET A 112 11.58 0.75 22.75
C MET A 112 10.85 0.75 24.09
N VAL A 113 9.54 0.60 24.05
CA VAL A 113 8.71 0.50 25.24
C VAL A 113 7.77 -0.68 25.10
N MET A 114 7.72 -1.51 26.14
CA MET A 114 6.64 -2.46 26.34
C MET A 114 5.61 -1.82 27.25
N THR A 115 4.38 -1.72 26.81
CA THR A 115 3.25 -1.17 27.57
C THR A 115 2.34 -2.31 28.03
N ARG A 116 1.91 -2.28 29.30
CA ARG A 116 1.01 -3.29 29.86
C ARG A 116 -0.34 -3.28 29.15
N LEU A 117 -0.76 -4.43 28.64
CA LEU A 117 -2.10 -4.59 28.08
C LEU A 117 -3.15 -4.65 29.20
N LYS A 118 -4.30 -4.04 28.95
CA LYS A 118 -5.47 -4.17 29.82
C LYS A 118 -5.99 -5.59 29.78
N ASP A 119 -6.49 -6.10 30.90
CA ASP A 119 -6.92 -7.49 31.05
C ASP A 119 -8.10 -7.87 30.16
N ASN A 120 -8.89 -6.90 29.72
CA ASN A 120 -10.04 -7.11 28.84
C ASN A 120 -9.72 -7.06 27.33
N ILE A 121 -8.47 -6.84 26.94
CA ILE A 121 -8.06 -6.84 25.52
C ILE A 121 -8.03 -8.29 25.00
N ASN A 122 -8.80 -8.57 23.96
CA ASN A 122 -8.67 -9.80 23.19
C ASN A 122 -7.59 -9.61 22.10
N TRP A 123 -6.54 -10.40 22.12
CA TRP A 123 -5.38 -10.28 21.22
C TRP A 123 -5.77 -10.43 19.74
N GLN A 124 -6.61 -11.42 19.43
CA GLN A 124 -7.05 -11.66 18.05
C GLN A 124 -7.82 -10.47 17.51
N ASN A 125 -8.75 -9.91 18.30
CA ASN A 125 -9.51 -8.72 17.89
C ASN A 125 -8.60 -7.51 17.73
N TYR A 126 -7.64 -7.33 18.64
CA TYR A 126 -6.65 -6.24 18.58
C TYR A 126 -5.82 -6.30 17.29
N ILE A 127 -5.23 -7.46 17.01
CA ILE A 127 -4.43 -7.67 15.79
C ILE A 127 -5.31 -7.56 14.54
N SER A 128 -6.55 -8.10 14.56
CA SER A 128 -7.49 -7.95 13.43
C SER A 128 -7.82 -6.49 13.13
N ALA A 129 -8.02 -5.67 14.16
CA ALA A 129 -8.26 -4.23 13.97
C ALA A 129 -7.05 -3.53 13.35
N MET A 130 -5.83 -3.81 13.81
CA MET A 130 -4.59 -3.29 13.21
C MET A 130 -4.43 -3.70 11.75
N LYS A 131 -4.68 -4.98 11.42
CA LYS A 131 -4.62 -5.49 10.04
C LYS A 131 -5.68 -4.82 9.16
N ASN A 132 -6.88 -4.59 9.69
CA ASN A 132 -7.92 -3.87 8.97
C ASN A 132 -7.48 -2.42 8.62
N VAL A 133 -6.85 -1.70 9.54
CA VAL A 133 -6.23 -0.40 9.24
C VAL A 133 -5.18 -0.56 8.14
N ALA A 134 -4.22 -1.48 8.30
CA ALA A 134 -3.12 -1.71 7.36
C ALA A 134 -3.61 -2.04 5.93
N ASP A 135 -4.73 -2.78 5.82
CA ASP A 135 -5.33 -3.17 4.55
C ASP A 135 -6.06 -2.03 3.83
N ASN A 136 -6.56 -1.06 4.57
CA ASN A 136 -7.40 0.00 4.03
C ASN A 136 -6.69 1.35 3.86
N VAL A 137 -5.57 1.61 4.56
CA VAL A 137 -4.80 2.85 4.37
C VAL A 137 -4.30 2.99 2.94
N LYS A 138 -4.26 4.23 2.46
CA LYS A 138 -3.81 4.58 1.11
C LYS A 138 -2.34 5.01 1.13
N VAL A 139 -1.75 5.13 -0.04
CA VAL A 139 -0.32 5.49 -0.16
C VAL A 139 -0.08 6.96 0.16
N THR A 140 -0.97 7.85 -0.30
CA THR A 140 -0.76 9.30 -0.24
C THR A 140 -1.92 10.00 0.44
N TYR A 141 -1.58 10.91 1.34
CA TYR A 141 -2.50 11.82 2.01
C TYR A 141 -2.00 13.24 1.95
N LYS A 142 -2.91 14.21 2.09
CA LYS A 142 -2.61 15.65 2.16
C LYS A 142 -3.36 16.30 3.32
N TYR A 143 -2.70 17.25 3.96
CA TYR A 143 -3.28 18.19 4.90
C TYR A 143 -3.12 19.60 4.34
N ILE A 144 -4.18 20.38 4.32
CA ILE A 144 -4.20 21.74 3.77
C ILE A 144 -4.48 22.72 4.90
N ALA A 145 -3.57 23.68 5.08
CA ALA A 145 -3.70 24.77 6.05
C ALA A 145 -3.53 26.12 5.31
N GLY A 146 -4.64 26.77 4.97
CA GLY A 146 -4.61 27.96 4.12
C GLY A 146 -4.05 27.66 2.73
N GLN A 147 -2.91 28.25 2.39
CA GLN A 147 -2.21 28.00 1.11
C GLN A 147 -1.14 26.91 1.24
N ASP A 148 -0.81 26.46 2.44
CA ASP A 148 0.22 25.45 2.69
C ASP A 148 -0.37 24.03 2.58
N THR A 149 0.32 23.16 1.87
CA THR A 149 -0.01 21.73 1.78
C THR A 149 1.11 20.88 2.36
N THR A 150 0.77 19.98 3.27
CA THR A 150 1.64 18.91 3.73
C THR A 150 1.22 17.61 3.05
N LEU A 151 2.16 16.94 2.35
CA LEU A 151 1.93 15.63 1.78
C LEU A 151 2.49 14.55 2.71
N VAL A 152 1.79 13.42 2.79
CA VAL A 152 2.23 12.23 3.54
C VAL A 152 2.17 11.02 2.63
N ASN A 153 3.31 10.34 2.45
CA ASN A 153 3.38 9.07 1.74
C ASN A 153 3.69 7.95 2.73
N LEU A 154 2.82 6.95 2.77
CA LEU A 154 2.97 5.75 3.60
C LEU A 154 3.52 4.61 2.75
N SER A 155 4.68 4.07 3.13
CA SER A 155 5.29 2.94 2.41
C SER A 155 4.89 1.59 3.03
N SER A 156 5.02 0.51 2.26
CA SER A 156 4.87 -0.87 2.74
C SER A 156 5.92 -1.25 3.79
N ALA A 157 7.07 -0.55 3.80
CA ALA A 157 8.10 -0.68 4.84
C ALA A 157 7.76 0.10 6.13
N ARG A 158 6.50 0.56 6.29
CA ARG A 158 5.99 1.28 7.47
C ARG A 158 6.79 2.56 7.78
N ARG A 159 7.06 3.33 6.75
CA ARG A 159 7.70 4.63 6.85
C ARG A 159 6.74 5.69 6.32
N ALA A 160 6.49 6.73 7.11
CA ALA A 160 5.72 7.90 6.75
C ALA A 160 6.68 9.01 6.31
N ARG A 161 6.62 9.41 5.04
CA ARG A 161 7.40 10.48 4.47
C ARG A 161 6.52 11.72 4.35
N PHE A 162 6.81 12.71 5.19
CA PHE A 162 6.15 14.01 5.20
C PHE A 162 6.92 14.99 4.33
N THR A 163 6.24 15.63 3.37
CA THR A 163 6.76 16.78 2.62
C THR A 163 6.03 18.01 3.12
N ILE A 164 6.76 18.89 3.83
CA ILE A 164 6.24 20.09 4.50
C ILE A 164 6.98 21.28 3.90
N LYS A 165 6.34 22.04 3.01
CA LYS A 165 7.00 23.08 2.21
C LYS A 165 8.23 22.48 1.49
N ASP A 166 9.41 23.05 1.70
CA ASP A 166 10.67 22.63 1.09
C ASP A 166 11.40 21.52 1.90
N SER A 167 10.81 21.06 3.00
CA SER A 167 11.42 20.09 3.91
C SER A 167 10.79 18.72 3.77
N VAL A 168 11.62 17.67 3.89
CA VAL A 168 11.18 16.29 3.91
C VAL A 168 11.60 15.61 5.21
N VAL A 169 10.64 15.03 5.91
CA VAL A 169 10.87 14.27 7.14
C VAL A 169 10.32 12.86 6.93
N THR A 170 11.15 11.85 7.18
CA THR A 170 10.70 10.44 7.17
C THR A 170 10.76 9.88 8.57
N VAL A 171 9.66 9.30 9.03
CA VAL A 171 9.52 8.71 10.36
C VAL A 171 8.91 7.33 10.22
N PRO A 172 9.46 6.28 10.86
CA PRO A 172 8.79 4.98 10.91
C PRO A 172 7.51 5.05 11.76
N PHE A 173 6.58 4.13 11.50
CA PHE A 173 5.34 4.03 12.25
C PHE A 173 4.95 2.59 12.53
N CYS A 174 4.21 2.39 13.62
CA CYS A 174 3.47 1.16 13.89
C CYS A 174 2.00 1.35 13.52
N TYR A 175 1.34 0.29 13.06
CA TYR A 175 -0.12 0.25 13.05
C TYR A 175 -0.64 0.08 14.48
N THR A 176 -1.77 0.71 14.77
CA THR A 176 -2.54 0.55 16.00
C THR A 176 -3.95 0.06 15.65
N GLU A 177 -4.74 -0.35 16.64
CA GLU A 177 -6.13 -0.78 16.41
C GLU A 177 -7.01 0.31 15.77
N SER A 178 -6.63 1.58 15.91
CA SER A 178 -7.40 2.72 15.41
C SER A 178 -6.69 3.56 14.33
N GLY A 179 -5.44 3.23 13.97
CA GLY A 179 -4.70 4.05 13.01
C GLY A 179 -3.19 3.75 13.00
N ILE A 180 -2.38 4.78 13.15
CA ILE A 180 -0.90 4.64 13.20
C ILE A 180 -0.30 5.48 14.32
N GLU A 181 0.82 5.02 14.85
CA GLU A 181 1.67 5.77 15.77
C GLU A 181 3.06 5.94 15.17
N LEU A 182 3.52 7.20 15.07
CA LEU A 182 4.85 7.55 14.59
C LEU A 182 5.89 7.29 15.68
N GLN A 183 7.10 6.91 15.30
CA GLN A 183 8.22 6.71 16.27
C GLN A 183 8.51 7.98 17.06
N LYS A 184 8.47 9.13 16.40
CA LYS A 184 8.59 10.44 17.02
C LYS A 184 7.57 11.41 16.44
N PRO A 185 7.17 12.46 17.18
CA PRO A 185 6.23 13.43 16.64
C PRO A 185 6.82 14.20 15.45
N VAL A 186 5.94 14.60 14.53
CA VAL A 186 6.24 15.49 13.41
C VAL A 186 5.47 16.80 13.60
N THR A 187 6.14 17.92 13.42
CA THR A 187 5.50 19.23 13.53
C THR A 187 4.79 19.59 12.24
N ILE A 188 3.45 19.74 12.30
CA ILE A 188 2.59 20.09 11.17
C ILE A 188 1.73 21.27 11.59
N ALA A 189 1.80 22.38 10.87
CA ALA A 189 1.10 23.63 11.21
C ALA A 189 1.26 24.02 12.70
N ASN A 190 2.49 23.96 13.21
CA ASN A 190 2.87 24.22 14.62
C ASN A 190 2.31 23.23 15.65
N LYS A 191 1.79 22.09 15.22
CA LYS A 191 1.26 21.02 16.10
C LYS A 191 2.11 19.79 16.04
N GLN A 192 2.29 19.14 17.20
CA GLN A 192 3.04 17.89 17.30
C GLN A 192 2.10 16.72 17.01
N VAL A 193 2.23 16.11 15.85
CA VAL A 193 1.47 14.92 15.45
C VAL A 193 2.30 13.67 15.70
N LYS A 194 1.87 12.81 16.61
CA LYS A 194 2.51 11.53 16.93
C LYS A 194 1.58 10.34 16.63
N THR A 195 0.31 10.44 16.97
CA THR A 195 -0.70 9.43 16.72
C THR A 195 -1.75 9.96 15.76
N MET A 196 -2.22 9.11 14.85
CA MET A 196 -3.25 9.46 13.88
C MET A 196 -4.29 8.35 13.82
N ALA A 197 -5.55 8.71 14.14
CA ALA A 197 -6.69 7.82 13.99
C ALA A 197 -7.14 7.76 12.53
N TYR A 198 -7.43 6.56 12.04
CA TYR A 198 -7.87 6.31 10.68
C TYR A 198 -9.38 6.12 10.62
N ASN A 199 -10.05 6.87 9.76
CA ASN A 199 -11.45 6.66 9.46
C ASN A 199 -11.57 5.98 8.10
N ILE A 200 -12.05 4.73 8.11
CA ILE A 200 -12.16 3.89 6.90
C ILE A 200 -13.29 4.34 5.97
N ASP A 201 -14.34 5.00 6.49
CA ASP A 201 -15.51 5.39 5.69
C ASP A 201 -15.20 6.57 4.77
N ASN A 202 -14.44 7.53 5.27
CA ASN A 202 -14.02 8.71 4.49
C ASN A 202 -12.53 8.71 4.12
N LEU A 203 -11.79 7.67 4.47
CA LEU A 203 -10.38 7.48 4.14
C LEU A 203 -9.48 8.61 4.65
N THR A 204 -9.71 9.07 5.90
CA THR A 204 -8.95 10.17 6.49
C THR A 204 -8.11 9.71 7.66
N PHE A 205 -7.00 10.41 7.89
CA PHE A 205 -6.29 10.36 9.16
C PHE A 205 -6.53 11.64 9.94
N THR A 206 -6.83 11.51 11.22
CA THR A 206 -6.97 12.65 12.14
C THR A 206 -5.94 12.49 13.26
N GLY A 207 -5.17 13.54 13.54
CA GLY A 207 -4.29 13.56 14.70
C GLY A 207 -5.08 13.24 15.97
N SER A 208 -4.63 12.26 16.75
CA SER A 208 -5.37 11.77 17.93
C SER A 208 -4.69 12.10 19.26
N ASN A 209 -3.46 12.58 19.24
CA ASN A 209 -2.82 13.09 20.47
C ASN A 209 -3.24 14.53 20.78
N SER A 210 -3.13 14.89 22.05
CA SER A 210 -3.50 16.23 22.54
C SER A 210 -2.87 17.36 21.71
N GLY A 211 -3.69 18.32 21.32
CA GLY A 211 -3.27 19.49 20.52
C GLY A 211 -3.17 19.26 19.01
N ALA A 212 -3.46 18.05 18.50
CA ALA A 212 -3.38 17.74 17.06
C ALA A 212 -4.73 17.29 16.45
N THR A 213 -5.82 17.29 17.18
CA THR A 213 -7.12 16.71 16.77
C THR A 213 -7.83 17.42 15.62
N ASP A 214 -7.36 18.59 15.22
CA ASP A 214 -7.81 19.34 14.05
C ASP A 214 -6.89 19.19 12.82
N VAL A 215 -5.82 18.41 12.94
CA VAL A 215 -4.98 18.04 11.80
C VAL A 215 -5.62 16.84 11.11
N VAL A 216 -6.33 17.08 10.02
CA VAL A 216 -7.04 16.05 9.26
C VAL A 216 -6.40 15.88 7.89
N PHE A 217 -5.82 14.71 7.66
CA PHE A 217 -5.27 14.33 6.36
C PHE A 217 -6.34 13.65 5.52
N THR A 218 -6.50 14.11 4.29
CA THR A 218 -7.40 13.55 3.29
C THR A 218 -6.60 12.89 2.17
N THR A 219 -7.22 12.03 1.39
CA THR A 219 -6.59 11.42 0.21
C THR A 219 -7.43 11.67 -1.03
N ASP A 220 -6.76 11.97 -2.14
CA ASP A 220 -7.36 11.94 -3.47
C ASP A 220 -7.39 10.48 -3.91
N PHE A 221 -8.55 9.86 -3.86
CA PHE A 221 -8.70 8.43 -4.04
C PHE A 221 -10.01 8.11 -4.74
N MET A 222 -9.96 7.18 -5.66
CA MET A 222 -11.14 6.66 -6.33
C MET A 222 -11.39 5.22 -5.86
N ARG A 223 -12.58 4.96 -5.28
CA ARG A 223 -12.96 3.62 -4.83
C ARG A 223 -13.32 2.75 -6.01
N TYR A 224 -13.30 1.43 -5.83
CA TYR A 224 -13.72 0.49 -6.86
C TYR A 224 -15.08 0.88 -7.45
N ALA A 225 -16.10 1.08 -6.62
CA ALA A 225 -17.46 1.40 -7.09
C ALA A 225 -17.57 2.74 -7.85
N ASP A 226 -16.63 3.67 -7.67
CA ASP A 226 -16.69 4.99 -8.29
C ASP A 226 -16.38 4.96 -9.80
N TYR A 227 -15.72 3.89 -10.28
CA TYR A 227 -15.39 3.69 -11.69
C TYR A 227 -16.57 3.21 -12.53
N GLU A 228 -17.57 2.56 -11.92
CA GLU A 228 -18.75 2.09 -12.65
C GLU A 228 -19.49 3.24 -13.31
N GLY A 229 -19.86 3.08 -14.59
CA GLY A 229 -20.68 4.05 -15.28
C GLY A 229 -20.39 4.15 -16.77
N THR A 230 -21.05 5.14 -17.40
CA THR A 230 -20.89 5.46 -18.81
C THR A 230 -19.91 6.61 -18.96
N TYR A 231 -19.06 6.53 -19.98
CA TYR A 231 -18.02 7.51 -20.26
C TYR A 231 -17.98 7.87 -21.75
N ASN A 232 -17.54 9.08 -22.05
CA ASN A 232 -17.01 9.44 -23.36
C ASN A 232 -15.50 9.17 -23.34
N PHE A 233 -15.04 8.20 -24.13
CA PHE A 233 -13.62 7.90 -24.35
C PHE A 233 -13.13 8.76 -25.49
N GLU A 234 -12.21 9.68 -25.21
CA GLU A 234 -11.73 10.69 -26.15
C GLU A 234 -10.32 10.36 -26.64
N TYR A 235 -10.12 10.44 -27.96
CA TYR A 235 -8.85 10.22 -28.63
C TYR A 235 -8.70 11.21 -29.79
N GLN A 236 -7.63 11.12 -30.59
CA GLN A 236 -7.33 12.12 -31.64
C GLN A 236 -8.50 12.32 -32.59
N ASP A 237 -9.07 11.23 -33.10
CA ASP A 237 -10.02 11.25 -34.21
C ASP A 237 -11.49 11.32 -33.79
N GLY A 238 -11.75 11.46 -32.50
CA GLY A 238 -13.12 11.60 -31.97
C GLY A 238 -13.35 11.10 -30.56
N SER A 239 -14.58 10.65 -30.33
CA SER A 239 -14.98 10.05 -29.04
C SER A 239 -15.89 8.84 -29.26
N ILE A 240 -15.83 7.91 -28.33
CA ILE A 240 -16.66 6.70 -28.28
C ILE A 240 -17.36 6.63 -26.94
N ARG A 241 -18.64 6.32 -26.96
CA ARG A 241 -19.39 6.06 -25.73
C ARG A 241 -19.11 4.65 -25.25
N VAL A 242 -18.50 4.54 -24.05
CA VAL A 242 -18.09 3.28 -23.45
C VAL A 242 -18.69 3.11 -22.05
N LYS A 243 -18.67 1.89 -21.54
CA LYS A 243 -19.09 1.58 -20.15
C LYS A 243 -17.97 0.90 -19.40
N MET A 244 -17.74 1.36 -18.16
CA MET A 244 -16.98 0.64 -17.15
C MET A 244 -17.93 -0.23 -16.34
N VAL A 245 -17.83 -1.55 -16.50
CA VAL A 245 -18.72 -2.54 -15.89
C VAL A 245 -17.91 -3.37 -14.89
N PRO A 246 -18.31 -3.40 -13.59
CA PRO A 246 -17.60 -4.21 -12.58
C PRO A 246 -17.81 -5.70 -12.86
N ALA A 247 -16.76 -6.50 -12.75
CA ALA A 247 -16.83 -7.95 -12.90
C ALA A 247 -17.43 -8.69 -11.68
N GLY A 248 -17.68 -7.97 -10.57
CA GLY A 248 -18.24 -8.52 -9.34
C GLY A 248 -17.22 -9.13 -8.37
N ASP A 249 -15.95 -9.11 -8.70
CA ASP A 249 -14.84 -9.65 -7.89
C ASP A 249 -14.14 -8.59 -7.00
N GLY A 250 -14.60 -7.32 -7.07
CA GLY A 250 -13.99 -6.20 -6.36
C GLY A 250 -12.62 -5.77 -6.88
N LYS A 251 -12.18 -6.32 -8.01
CA LYS A 251 -10.85 -6.11 -8.57
C LYS A 251 -10.86 -5.81 -10.07
N THR A 252 -11.75 -6.42 -10.83
CA THR A 252 -11.75 -6.37 -12.30
C THR A 252 -12.88 -5.50 -12.82
N TYR A 253 -12.57 -4.68 -13.84
CA TYR A 253 -13.53 -3.94 -14.66
C TYR A 253 -13.42 -4.34 -16.11
N TRP A 254 -14.56 -4.36 -16.79
CA TRP A 254 -14.63 -4.44 -18.23
C TRP A 254 -14.93 -3.08 -18.84
N LEU A 255 -14.14 -2.67 -19.83
CA LEU A 255 -14.47 -1.55 -20.69
C LEU A 255 -15.21 -2.08 -21.92
N GLU A 256 -16.49 -1.81 -21.98
CA GLU A 256 -17.40 -2.22 -23.06
C GLU A 256 -17.75 -1.03 -23.96
N GLY A 257 -18.06 -1.30 -25.23
CA GLY A 257 -18.51 -0.29 -26.18
C GLY A 257 -17.43 0.26 -27.13
N LEU A 258 -16.17 -0.14 -27.01
CA LEU A 258 -15.16 0.15 -28.03
C LEU A 258 -15.44 -0.61 -29.33
N SER A 259 -15.89 -1.84 -29.20
CA SER A 259 -16.30 -2.71 -30.33
C SER A 259 -17.42 -3.64 -29.84
N SER A 260 -18.21 -4.22 -30.78
CA SER A 260 -19.13 -5.31 -30.48
C SER A 260 -18.42 -6.65 -30.29
N ASP A 261 -17.20 -6.79 -30.77
CA ASP A 261 -16.47 -8.05 -30.84
C ASP A 261 -15.67 -8.36 -29.58
N PHE A 262 -15.39 -7.35 -28.77
CA PHE A 262 -14.58 -7.52 -27.55
C PHE A 262 -14.86 -6.47 -26.48
N LYS A 263 -14.35 -6.74 -25.30
CA LYS A 263 -14.22 -5.80 -24.19
C LYS A 263 -12.79 -5.85 -23.64
N LEU A 264 -12.31 -4.75 -23.07
CA LEU A 264 -10.98 -4.69 -22.44
C LEU A 264 -11.08 -4.92 -20.94
N THR A 265 -10.04 -5.51 -20.36
CA THR A 265 -9.97 -5.88 -18.95
C THR A 265 -9.07 -4.94 -18.17
N PHE A 266 -9.63 -4.23 -17.20
CA PHE A 266 -8.88 -3.35 -16.30
C PHE A 266 -8.79 -3.96 -14.91
N THR A 267 -7.62 -3.85 -14.28
CA THR A 267 -7.41 -4.33 -12.91
C THR A 267 -7.35 -3.16 -11.94
N TYR A 268 -8.18 -3.18 -10.90
CA TYR A 268 -8.23 -2.16 -9.86
C TYR A 268 -7.18 -2.42 -8.79
N ASN A 269 -6.43 -1.39 -8.44
CA ASN A 269 -5.49 -1.40 -7.32
C ASN A 269 -6.11 -0.71 -6.10
N LYS A 270 -6.50 -1.48 -5.09
CA LYS A 270 -7.16 -0.95 -3.89
C LYS A 270 -6.25 -0.05 -3.02
N LYS A 271 -4.93 -0.09 -3.17
CA LYS A 271 -4.00 0.78 -2.41
C LYS A 271 -3.87 2.16 -3.03
N THR A 272 -3.82 2.24 -4.36
CA THR A 272 -3.66 3.51 -5.10
C THR A 272 -4.98 4.09 -5.58
N GLY A 273 -6.05 3.29 -5.67
CA GLY A 273 -7.33 3.71 -6.24
C GLY A 273 -7.28 3.90 -7.75
N THR A 274 -6.34 3.24 -8.44
CA THR A 274 -6.14 3.34 -9.89
C THR A 274 -6.55 2.06 -10.59
N LEU A 275 -6.81 2.15 -11.89
CA LEU A 275 -6.92 0.99 -12.75
C LEU A 275 -5.62 0.80 -13.55
N THR A 276 -5.31 -0.44 -13.90
CA THR A 276 -4.26 -0.76 -14.85
C THR A 276 -4.83 -1.56 -16.00
N TRP A 277 -4.34 -1.28 -17.20
CA TRP A 277 -4.61 -2.06 -18.39
C TRP A 277 -3.29 -2.42 -19.06
N GLY A 278 -3.19 -3.63 -19.58
CA GLY A 278 -2.07 -4.07 -20.43
C GLY A 278 -2.58 -4.74 -21.70
N PRO A 279 -1.72 -4.85 -22.72
CA PRO A 279 -2.03 -5.55 -23.97
C PRO A 279 -2.65 -6.92 -23.72
N GLU A 280 -3.77 -7.19 -24.38
CA GLU A 280 -4.52 -8.44 -24.23
C GLU A 280 -5.05 -8.97 -25.56
N LYS A 281 -5.20 -10.30 -25.62
CA LYS A 281 -5.84 -10.95 -26.76
C LYS A 281 -7.35 -10.71 -26.67
N VAL A 282 -7.91 -10.02 -27.66
CA VAL A 282 -9.32 -9.64 -27.69
C VAL A 282 -10.18 -10.53 -28.57
N PHE A 283 -9.58 -11.21 -29.57
CA PHE A 283 -10.33 -12.05 -30.51
C PHE A 283 -9.44 -13.16 -31.08
N THR A 284 -10.08 -14.23 -31.58
CA THR A 284 -9.45 -15.27 -32.40
C THR A 284 -10.36 -15.54 -33.60
N ASP A 285 -9.83 -15.36 -34.83
CA ASP A 285 -10.60 -15.55 -36.04
C ASP A 285 -10.77 -17.03 -36.42
N ALA A 286 -11.57 -17.30 -37.47
CA ALA A 286 -11.82 -18.65 -37.97
C ALA A 286 -10.57 -19.38 -38.50
N ASN A 287 -9.51 -18.64 -38.84
CA ASN A 287 -8.22 -19.16 -39.29
C ASN A 287 -7.22 -19.34 -38.15
N ASN A 288 -7.70 -19.29 -36.89
CA ASN A 288 -6.89 -19.37 -35.65
C ASN A 288 -5.82 -18.26 -35.53
N ARG A 289 -6.05 -17.09 -36.14
CA ARG A 289 -5.22 -15.92 -35.95
C ARG A 289 -5.73 -15.15 -34.75
N SER A 290 -4.82 -14.70 -33.90
CA SER A 290 -5.18 -13.91 -32.71
C SER A 290 -5.10 -12.43 -33.00
N ILE A 291 -6.15 -11.69 -32.58
CA ILE A 291 -6.16 -10.24 -32.62
C ILE A 291 -5.94 -9.74 -31.19
N TRP A 292 -5.00 -8.83 -31.05
CA TRP A 292 -4.59 -8.26 -29.79
C TRP A 292 -4.83 -6.76 -29.77
N MET A 293 -5.42 -6.25 -28.69
CA MET A 293 -5.29 -4.84 -28.38
C MET A 293 -3.90 -4.64 -27.78
N CYS A 294 -3.04 -3.93 -28.49
CA CYS A 294 -1.68 -3.62 -28.11
C CYS A 294 -1.56 -2.17 -27.66
N SER A 295 -0.61 -1.88 -26.79
CA SER A 295 -0.21 -0.50 -26.52
C SER A 295 0.70 0.03 -27.62
N TRP A 296 0.64 1.32 -27.87
CA TRP A 296 1.34 1.96 -28.97
C TRP A 296 1.86 3.35 -28.54
N ASP A 297 3.10 3.64 -28.90
CA ASP A 297 3.68 4.97 -28.88
C ASP A 297 3.51 5.58 -30.28
N ALA A 298 2.38 6.23 -30.51
CA ALA A 298 2.04 6.78 -31.81
C ALA A 298 2.68 8.14 -32.08
N ALA A 299 2.95 8.92 -31.02
CA ALA A 299 3.53 10.25 -31.21
C ALA A 299 5.01 10.20 -31.60
N ASP A 300 5.79 9.33 -30.96
CA ASP A 300 7.26 9.38 -31.01
C ASP A 300 7.86 8.19 -31.78
N THR A 301 8.04 7.04 -31.11
CA THR A 301 8.82 5.91 -31.67
C THR A 301 8.06 5.06 -32.69
N LYS A 302 6.73 5.17 -32.75
CA LYS A 302 5.83 4.31 -33.53
C LYS A 302 5.87 2.84 -33.16
N GLN A 303 6.42 2.52 -31.97
CA GLN A 303 6.56 1.15 -31.49
C GLN A 303 5.24 0.62 -30.91
N VAL A 304 4.94 -0.64 -31.23
CA VAL A 304 3.77 -1.37 -30.78
C VAL A 304 4.21 -2.49 -29.84
N PHE A 305 3.58 -2.57 -28.67
CA PHE A 305 3.92 -3.52 -27.63
C PHE A 305 2.75 -4.46 -27.33
N LYS A 306 3.08 -5.75 -27.20
CA LYS A 306 2.13 -6.85 -26.91
C LYS A 306 2.26 -7.37 -25.49
N PHE A 307 3.23 -6.88 -24.72
CA PHE A 307 3.48 -7.35 -23.36
C PHE A 307 2.53 -6.65 -22.37
N ASP A 308 1.86 -7.43 -21.51
CA ASP A 308 0.87 -6.94 -20.54
C ASP A 308 1.43 -5.93 -19.53
N VAL A 309 2.73 -5.99 -19.27
CA VAL A 309 3.44 -5.01 -18.41
C VAL A 309 3.62 -3.64 -19.08
N LEU A 310 3.48 -3.53 -20.40
CA LEU A 310 3.62 -2.29 -21.17
C LEU A 310 2.23 -1.74 -21.53
N GLY A 311 1.54 -1.18 -20.56
CA GLY A 311 0.20 -0.66 -20.71
C GLY A 311 0.01 0.70 -20.03
N PHE A 312 -1.21 0.94 -19.55
CA PHE A 312 -1.61 2.20 -18.94
C PHE A 312 -2.00 2.05 -17.47
N VAL A 313 -1.64 3.05 -16.69
CA VAL A 313 -2.35 3.39 -15.44
C VAL A 313 -3.48 4.35 -15.81
N VAL A 314 -4.69 4.02 -15.38
CA VAL A 314 -5.86 4.87 -15.54
C VAL A 314 -6.23 5.45 -14.19
N ASN A 315 -6.20 6.77 -14.10
CA ASN A 315 -6.37 7.50 -12.86
C ASN A 315 -7.31 8.69 -13.03
N LYS A 316 -8.03 9.05 -11.97
CA LYS A 316 -8.82 10.28 -11.95
C LYS A 316 -7.88 11.49 -11.89
N ASP A 317 -8.15 12.47 -12.73
CA ASP A 317 -7.59 13.83 -12.58
C ASP A 317 -8.44 14.60 -11.56
N PHE A 318 -7.92 14.72 -10.35
CA PHE A 318 -8.59 15.41 -9.25
C PHE A 318 -8.57 16.93 -9.36
N THR A 319 -7.90 17.48 -10.38
CA THR A 319 -7.92 18.93 -10.68
C THR A 319 -9.13 19.33 -11.53
N LYS A 320 -9.79 18.35 -12.18
CA LYS A 320 -10.96 18.56 -13.00
C LYS A 320 -12.26 18.27 -12.25
N PRO A 321 -13.33 19.00 -12.55
CA PRO A 321 -14.65 18.72 -11.97
C PRO A 321 -15.17 17.36 -12.48
N GLY A 322 -15.98 16.69 -11.65
CA GLY A 322 -16.54 15.39 -12.00
C GLY A 322 -15.51 14.27 -12.00
N VAL A 323 -15.71 13.27 -12.86
CA VAL A 323 -14.79 12.15 -13.05
C VAL A 323 -14.22 12.22 -14.46
N PHE A 324 -12.99 12.67 -14.55
CA PHE A 324 -12.16 12.60 -15.74
C PHE A 324 -11.00 11.66 -15.49
N LEU A 325 -10.88 10.62 -16.31
CA LEU A 325 -9.85 9.59 -16.20
C LEU A 325 -8.76 9.84 -17.24
N THR A 326 -7.52 9.91 -16.77
CA THR A 326 -6.32 10.01 -17.61
C THR A 326 -5.70 8.64 -17.84
N PHE A 327 -5.00 8.47 -18.95
CA PHE A 327 -4.21 7.30 -19.30
C PHE A 327 -2.74 7.70 -19.28
N THR A 328 -1.97 7.06 -18.40
CA THR A 328 -0.54 7.32 -18.26
C THR A 328 0.22 6.04 -18.49
N SER A 329 1.31 6.07 -19.24
CA SER A 329 2.17 4.91 -19.45
C SER A 329 2.63 4.31 -18.11
N LEU A 330 2.56 2.99 -17.95
CA LEU A 330 3.07 2.27 -16.78
C LEU A 330 4.57 2.50 -16.55
N TYR A 331 5.33 2.75 -17.62
CA TYR A 331 6.76 3.03 -17.61
C TYR A 331 7.09 4.44 -18.11
N ALA A 332 6.29 5.44 -17.69
CA ALA A 332 6.52 6.83 -18.04
C ALA A 332 7.98 7.26 -17.77
N GLY A 333 8.59 7.93 -18.74
CA GLY A 333 10.00 8.31 -18.70
C GLY A 333 10.95 7.34 -19.43
N TYR A 334 10.52 6.08 -19.68
CA TYR A 334 11.24 5.13 -20.52
C TYR A 334 10.51 4.86 -21.84
N ILE A 335 9.18 4.70 -21.79
CA ILE A 335 8.31 4.45 -22.92
C ILE A 335 7.06 5.31 -22.73
N ASN A 336 6.79 6.21 -23.68
CA ASN A 336 5.67 7.13 -23.60
C ASN A 336 4.49 6.60 -24.42
N LEU A 337 3.80 5.61 -23.89
CA LEU A 337 2.59 5.08 -24.52
C LEU A 337 1.49 6.14 -24.48
N ASP A 338 0.84 6.37 -25.62
CA ASP A 338 -0.21 7.37 -25.81
C ASP A 338 -1.43 6.84 -26.58
N SER A 339 -1.36 5.60 -27.08
CA SER A 339 -2.31 5.05 -28.03
C SER A 339 -2.51 3.55 -27.83
N MET A 340 -3.59 3.03 -28.43
CA MET A 340 -3.87 1.60 -28.54
C MET A 340 -4.04 1.22 -30.01
N ILE A 341 -3.70 -0.03 -30.35
CA ILE A 341 -3.81 -0.52 -31.73
C ILE A 341 -4.16 -2.00 -31.78
N LEU A 342 -5.09 -2.37 -32.67
CA LEU A 342 -5.47 -3.75 -32.92
C LEU A 342 -4.50 -4.39 -33.92
N MET A 343 -3.79 -5.41 -33.47
CA MET A 343 -2.78 -6.12 -34.26
C MET A 343 -3.14 -7.60 -34.40
N GLU A 344 -2.96 -8.11 -35.63
CA GLU A 344 -3.18 -9.51 -35.97
C GLU A 344 -1.86 -10.30 -35.90
N TYR A 345 -1.95 -11.50 -35.32
CA TYR A 345 -0.84 -12.45 -35.17
C TYR A 345 -1.23 -13.86 -35.63
N ASN A 346 -0.31 -14.51 -36.32
CA ASN A 346 -0.37 -15.94 -36.59
C ASN A 346 0.66 -16.65 -35.70
N GLY A 347 0.19 -17.26 -34.61
CA GLY A 347 1.06 -17.71 -33.52
C GLY A 347 1.78 -16.51 -32.88
N SER A 348 3.12 -16.55 -32.88
CA SER A 348 3.96 -15.44 -32.41
C SER A 348 4.29 -14.40 -33.49
N LYS A 349 4.03 -14.72 -34.77
CA LYS A 349 4.39 -13.86 -35.91
C LYS A 349 3.36 -12.75 -36.10
N LYS A 350 3.82 -11.50 -36.02
CA LYS A 350 3.03 -10.31 -36.36
C LYS A 350 2.65 -10.34 -37.84
N VAL A 351 1.35 -10.22 -38.15
CA VAL A 351 0.82 -10.15 -39.52
C VAL A 351 0.69 -8.69 -39.95
N GLY A 352 0.00 -7.87 -39.16
CA GLY A 352 -0.25 -6.48 -39.46
C GLY A 352 -1.31 -5.86 -38.54
N LYS A 353 -1.83 -4.71 -38.92
CA LYS A 353 -3.01 -4.13 -38.28
C LYS A 353 -4.24 -5.01 -38.56
N SER A 354 -5.14 -5.12 -37.63
CA SER A 354 -6.40 -5.82 -37.84
C SER A 354 -7.22 -5.16 -38.94
N THR A 355 -7.81 -5.99 -39.77
CA THR A 355 -8.74 -5.55 -40.86
C THR A 355 -10.17 -6.04 -40.62
N THR A 356 -10.38 -6.89 -39.64
CA THR A 356 -11.65 -7.55 -39.32
C THR A 356 -12.28 -7.06 -38.03
N VAL A 357 -11.52 -6.96 -36.95
CA VAL A 357 -11.96 -6.42 -35.67
C VAL A 357 -11.48 -4.98 -35.59
N LEU A 358 -12.39 -4.04 -35.45
CA LEU A 358 -12.13 -2.61 -35.55
C LEU A 358 -12.84 -1.83 -34.43
N VAL A 359 -12.35 -0.64 -34.15
CA VAL A 359 -12.97 0.38 -33.29
C VAL A 359 -13.36 1.55 -34.19
N ASN A 360 -14.66 1.83 -34.33
CA ASN A 360 -15.17 2.86 -35.25
C ASN A 360 -14.58 2.77 -36.69
N GLY A 361 -14.43 1.55 -37.20
CA GLY A 361 -13.88 1.33 -38.54
C GLY A 361 -12.35 1.46 -38.66
N SER A 362 -11.63 1.65 -37.57
CA SER A 362 -10.17 1.75 -37.50
C SER A 362 -9.57 0.68 -36.61
N ALA A 363 -8.37 0.20 -36.93
CA ALA A 363 -7.56 -0.59 -36.02
C ALA A 363 -6.86 0.28 -34.97
N GLU A 364 -6.86 1.59 -35.08
CA GLU A 364 -6.08 2.55 -34.29
C GLU A 364 -6.97 3.40 -33.40
N ILE A 365 -6.54 3.55 -32.16
CA ILE A 365 -7.04 4.53 -31.19
C ILE A 365 -5.84 5.42 -30.85
N ALA A 366 -5.60 6.41 -31.69
CA ALA A 366 -4.41 7.24 -31.59
C ALA A 366 -4.61 8.39 -30.58
N MET A 367 -3.55 8.72 -29.85
CA MET A 367 -3.46 9.89 -28.96
C MET A 367 -4.66 9.98 -28.00
N ILE A 368 -4.72 9.04 -27.06
CA ILE A 368 -5.78 8.99 -26.05
C ILE A 368 -5.75 10.25 -25.20
N LYS A 369 -6.88 10.96 -25.12
CA LYS A 369 -7.05 12.19 -24.33
C LYS A 369 -7.59 11.91 -22.92
N GLY A 370 -8.34 10.82 -22.77
CA GLY A 370 -8.94 10.40 -21.50
C GLY A 370 -10.37 9.93 -21.62
N MET A 371 -11.03 9.77 -20.47
CA MET A 371 -12.46 9.41 -20.41
C MET A 371 -13.21 10.33 -19.46
N THR A 372 -14.31 10.92 -19.90
CA THR A 372 -15.20 11.75 -19.08
C THR A 372 -16.45 10.97 -18.74
N LYS A 373 -16.76 10.80 -17.44
CA LYS A 373 -18.01 10.16 -16.96
C LYS A 373 -19.21 11.06 -17.27
N ILE A 374 -20.30 10.47 -17.79
CA ILE A 374 -21.53 11.16 -18.19
C ILE A 374 -22.75 10.64 -17.46
#